data_4208061b3cb1e6f6e51191084bf1ad71
#
_entry.id   4208061b3cb1e6f6e51191084bf1ad71
#
_cell.length_a   1.000
_cell.length_b   1.000
_cell.length_c   1.000
_cell.angle_alpha   90.00
_cell.angle_beta   90.00
_cell.angle_gamma   90.00
#
_symmetry.space_group_name_H-M   'P 1'
#
loop_
_entity.id
_entity.type
_entity.pdbx_description
1 polymer ?
#
loop_
_entity_poly.entity_id
_entity_poly.type
_entity_poly.pdbx_seq_one_letter_code
_entity_poly.pdbx_strand_id
1 'polypeptide(L)'
;ITDTQITENMKNFTITKRDGSKAVFSLDKIMSAIAKAFESVNQPADLGTISKILCQLKMHDDITVEDIQNQVEVALMKEGHYAVAKSFMLYRQAHTEDRETLSKLQFLSDYCESVNAATGSKYDANANVEHKNIATLIGELPKSNFIRLNRRLLTDLIKRRYGKELANEYVEKLTHHFIYKNDETSLANY
;
A
#
# COMPACT_ATOMS: atom_id res chain seq x y z
N ILE A 1 -17.42 32.24 -2.97
CA ILE A 1 -17.38 31.06 -3.86
C ILE A 1 -18.35 30.07 -3.25
N THR A 2 -19.45 29.83 -3.94
CA THR A 2 -20.55 28.99 -3.47
C THR A 2 -20.12 27.51 -3.50
N ASP A 3 -20.57 26.72 -2.51
CA ASP A 3 -20.30 25.27 -2.38
C ASP A 3 -20.56 24.48 -3.67
N THR A 4 -21.47 24.94 -4.49
CA THR A 4 -21.81 24.35 -5.79
C THR A 4 -20.69 24.46 -6.82
N GLN A 5 -19.92 25.56 -6.84
CA GLN A 5 -18.80 25.74 -7.78
C GLN A 5 -17.58 24.88 -7.42
N ILE A 6 -17.37 24.62 -6.11
CA ILE A 6 -16.30 23.74 -5.63
C ILE A 6 -16.61 22.30 -6.05
N THR A 7 -17.86 21.90 -5.92
CA THR A 7 -18.33 20.56 -6.26
C THR A 7 -18.27 20.27 -7.76
N GLU A 8 -18.55 21.25 -8.61
CA GLU A 8 -18.48 21.10 -10.07
C GLU A 8 -17.05 21.02 -10.60
N ASN A 9 -16.14 21.84 -10.07
CA ASN A 9 -14.73 21.83 -10.49
C ASN A 9 -13.97 20.57 -10.04
N MET A 10 -14.44 19.86 -9.01
CA MET A 10 -13.79 18.65 -8.50
C MET A 10 -14.31 17.34 -9.12
N LYS A 11 -15.39 17.35 -9.89
CA LYS A 11 -16.06 16.12 -10.37
C LYS A 11 -15.37 15.41 -11.56
N ASN A 12 -14.44 16.05 -12.25
CA ASN A 12 -13.95 15.55 -13.54
C ASN A 12 -12.48 15.12 -13.54
N PHE A 13 -11.82 15.06 -12.37
CA PHE A 13 -10.43 14.63 -12.32
C PHE A 13 -10.29 13.10 -12.37
N THR A 14 -9.32 12.63 -13.13
CA THR A 14 -8.88 11.24 -13.10
C THR A 14 -7.82 11.08 -12.03
N ILE A 15 -7.99 10.11 -11.15
CA ILE A 15 -7.04 9.76 -10.09
C ILE A 15 -6.38 8.42 -10.37
N THR A 16 -5.15 8.30 -9.95
CA THR A 16 -4.41 7.04 -9.99
C THR A 16 -4.54 6.34 -8.65
N LYS A 17 -5.12 5.13 -8.68
CA LYS A 17 -5.21 4.26 -7.50
C LYS A 17 -3.84 3.64 -7.18
N ARG A 18 -3.75 2.99 -6.00
CA ARG A 18 -2.52 2.31 -5.54
C ARG A 18 -2.09 1.14 -6.42
N ASP A 19 -3.03 0.48 -7.09
CA ASP A 19 -2.80 -0.60 -8.05
C ASP A 19 -2.41 -0.10 -9.45
N GLY A 20 -2.23 1.21 -9.62
CA GLY A 20 -1.95 1.86 -10.90
C GLY A 20 -3.18 2.07 -11.78
N SER A 21 -4.35 1.56 -11.40
CA SER A 21 -5.57 1.77 -12.18
C SER A 21 -6.07 3.21 -12.06
N LYS A 22 -6.68 3.71 -13.14
CA LYS A 22 -7.29 5.03 -13.16
C LYS A 22 -8.77 4.95 -12.80
N ALA A 23 -9.24 5.94 -12.04
CA ALA A 23 -10.64 6.08 -11.68
C ALA A 23 -11.06 7.55 -11.65
N VAL A 24 -12.34 7.79 -11.81
CA VAL A 24 -12.90 9.13 -11.62
C VAL A 24 -12.85 9.50 -10.14
N PHE A 25 -12.42 10.70 -9.84
CA PHE A 25 -12.41 11.24 -8.49
C PHE A 25 -13.82 11.29 -7.89
N SER A 26 -13.96 10.87 -6.64
CA SER A 26 -15.21 10.93 -5.89
C SER A 26 -15.03 11.77 -4.63
N LEU A 27 -15.63 12.95 -4.64
CA LEU A 27 -15.61 13.87 -3.50
C LEU A 27 -16.29 13.26 -2.28
N ASP A 28 -17.37 12.51 -2.46
CA ASP A 28 -18.15 11.89 -1.39
C ASP A 28 -17.32 10.92 -0.55
N LYS A 29 -16.36 10.21 -1.18
CA LYS A 29 -15.47 9.29 -0.47
C LYS A 29 -14.55 10.03 0.48
N ILE A 30 -14.02 11.18 0.07
CA ILE A 30 -13.12 11.99 0.91
C ILE A 30 -13.92 12.66 2.02
N MET A 31 -15.08 13.24 1.70
CA MET A 31 -15.96 13.83 2.70
C MET A 31 -16.35 12.82 3.77
N SER A 32 -16.74 11.61 3.36
CA SER A 32 -17.08 10.53 4.29
C SER A 32 -15.88 10.10 5.15
N ALA A 33 -14.67 10.03 4.59
CA ALA A 33 -13.47 9.68 5.33
C ALA A 33 -13.11 10.75 6.37
N ILE A 34 -13.23 12.04 6.01
CA ILE A 34 -13.01 13.15 6.93
C ILE A 34 -14.08 13.14 8.04
N ALA A 35 -15.37 12.99 7.69
CA ALA A 35 -16.46 12.94 8.65
C ALA A 35 -16.27 11.81 9.68
N LYS A 36 -15.90 10.61 9.23
CA LYS A 36 -15.60 9.48 10.11
C LYS A 36 -14.40 9.76 11.05
N ALA A 37 -13.40 10.50 10.58
CA ALA A 37 -12.28 10.89 11.43
C ALA A 37 -12.72 11.87 12.53
N PHE A 38 -13.61 12.83 12.24
CA PHE A 38 -14.20 13.70 13.23
C PHE A 38 -15.05 12.93 14.25
N GLU A 39 -15.91 12.03 13.76
CA GLU A 39 -16.75 11.17 14.60
C GLU A 39 -15.92 10.32 15.56
N SER A 40 -14.81 9.74 15.10
CA SER A 40 -13.93 8.88 15.91
C SER A 40 -13.28 9.58 17.10
N VAL A 41 -13.18 10.92 17.06
CA VAL A 41 -12.66 11.75 18.15
C VAL A 41 -13.77 12.50 18.89
N ASN A 42 -15.04 12.12 18.66
CA ASN A 42 -16.23 12.75 19.22
C ASN A 42 -16.32 14.28 18.98
N GLN A 43 -15.82 14.72 17.83
CA GLN A 43 -15.96 16.10 17.38
C GLN A 43 -17.03 16.20 16.30
N PRO A 44 -17.87 17.24 16.30
CA PRO A 44 -18.86 17.42 15.26
C PRO A 44 -18.17 17.73 13.92
N ALA A 45 -18.53 17.00 12.89
CA ALA A 45 -18.12 17.26 11.53
C ALA A 45 -19.02 18.36 10.94
N ASP A 46 -18.66 19.63 11.16
CA ASP A 46 -19.33 20.74 10.53
C ASP A 46 -19.03 20.80 9.02
N LEU A 47 -20.07 20.94 8.22
CA LEU A 47 -19.93 21.04 6.75
C LEU A 47 -19.03 22.21 6.33
N GLY A 48 -19.08 23.33 7.07
CA GLY A 48 -18.20 24.47 6.80
C GLY A 48 -16.72 24.15 7.03
N THR A 49 -16.41 23.36 8.05
CA THR A 49 -15.04 22.89 8.32
C THR A 49 -14.56 21.92 7.25
N ILE A 50 -15.40 20.95 6.87
CA ILE A 50 -15.08 20.01 5.78
C ILE A 50 -14.84 20.76 4.47
N SER A 51 -15.71 21.72 4.15
CA SER A 51 -15.58 22.56 2.94
C SER A 51 -14.25 23.34 2.92
N LYS A 52 -13.82 23.93 4.06
CA LYS A 52 -12.53 24.61 4.19
C LYS A 52 -11.35 23.67 3.93
N ILE A 53 -11.41 22.44 4.43
CA ILE A 53 -10.38 21.42 4.20
C ILE A 53 -10.31 21.07 2.72
N LEU A 54 -11.46 20.82 2.09
CA LEU A 54 -11.54 20.48 0.68
C LEU A 54 -11.04 21.61 -0.24
N CYS A 55 -11.31 22.86 0.09
CA CYS A 55 -10.82 24.03 -0.67
C CYS A 55 -9.28 24.15 -0.68
N GLN A 56 -8.59 23.56 0.27
CA GLN A 56 -7.12 23.58 0.34
C GLN A 56 -6.48 22.49 -0.53
N LEU A 57 -7.26 21.54 -1.05
CA LEU A 57 -6.74 20.47 -1.90
C LEU A 57 -6.38 21.02 -3.28
N LYS A 58 -5.16 20.72 -3.71
CA LYS A 58 -4.67 21.03 -5.06
C LYS A 58 -4.91 19.82 -5.94
N MET A 59 -5.98 19.86 -6.70
CA MET A 59 -6.38 18.80 -7.62
C MET A 59 -5.76 19.03 -9.00
N HIS A 60 -5.27 17.97 -9.60
CA HIS A 60 -4.80 17.91 -10.99
C HIS A 60 -5.05 16.52 -11.55
N ASP A 61 -5.03 16.37 -12.86
CA ASP A 61 -5.20 15.07 -13.49
C ASP A 61 -4.06 14.11 -13.12
N ASP A 62 -4.43 12.84 -12.98
CA ASP A 62 -3.55 11.75 -12.59
C ASP A 62 -2.94 11.87 -11.17
N ILE A 63 -3.51 12.73 -10.31
CA ILE A 63 -3.11 12.80 -8.90
C ILE A 63 -3.32 11.44 -8.23
N THR A 64 -2.41 11.04 -7.35
CA THR A 64 -2.54 9.78 -6.64
C THR A 64 -3.47 9.88 -5.45
N VAL A 65 -4.10 8.77 -5.08
CA VAL A 65 -4.93 8.71 -3.85
C VAL A 65 -4.10 9.06 -2.62
N GLU A 66 -2.83 8.67 -2.59
CA GLU A 66 -1.88 9.00 -1.52
C GLU A 66 -1.66 10.51 -1.39
N ASP A 67 -1.45 11.21 -2.51
CA ASP A 67 -1.23 12.65 -2.51
C ASP A 67 -2.46 13.39 -2.00
N ILE A 68 -3.65 12.97 -2.42
CA ILE A 68 -4.90 13.54 -1.92
C ILE A 68 -5.01 13.34 -0.40
N GLN A 69 -4.74 12.14 0.10
CA GLN A 69 -4.79 11.83 1.52
C GLN A 69 -3.75 12.64 2.33
N ASN A 70 -2.53 12.78 1.80
CA ASN A 70 -1.49 13.62 2.41
C ASN A 70 -1.93 15.08 2.49
N GLN A 71 -2.55 15.60 1.44
CA GLN A 71 -3.08 16.97 1.43
C GLN A 71 -4.20 17.15 2.47
N VAL A 72 -5.10 16.16 2.63
CA VAL A 72 -6.14 16.19 3.66
C VAL A 72 -5.53 16.22 5.07
N GLU A 73 -4.52 15.40 5.33
CA GLU A 73 -3.80 15.39 6.62
C GLU A 73 -3.19 16.76 6.93
N VAL A 74 -2.51 17.35 5.95
CA VAL A 74 -1.91 18.70 6.09
C VAL A 74 -2.98 19.77 6.29
N ALA A 75 -4.10 19.71 5.58
CA ALA A 75 -5.20 20.66 5.72
C ALA A 75 -5.85 20.57 7.10
N LEU A 76 -6.11 19.35 7.61
CA LEU A 76 -6.60 19.13 8.97
C LEU A 76 -5.69 19.73 10.05
N MET A 77 -4.36 19.55 9.89
CA MET A 77 -3.37 20.12 10.79
C MET A 77 -3.34 21.65 10.74
N LYS A 78 -3.43 22.25 9.55
CA LYS A 78 -3.46 23.71 9.35
C LYS A 78 -4.69 24.36 9.98
N GLU A 79 -5.83 23.68 9.92
CA GLU A 79 -7.06 24.14 10.58
C GLU A 79 -7.07 23.86 12.10
N GLY A 80 -5.99 23.29 12.66
CA GLY A 80 -5.86 23.05 14.10
C GLY A 80 -6.54 21.76 14.58
N HIS A 81 -7.05 20.92 13.68
CA HIS A 81 -7.73 19.66 14.02
C HIS A 81 -6.74 18.49 14.18
N TYR A 82 -5.75 18.63 15.06
CA TYR A 82 -4.67 17.65 15.25
C TYR A 82 -5.15 16.26 15.64
N ALA A 83 -6.15 16.18 16.54
CA ALA A 83 -6.71 14.91 16.97
C ALA A 83 -7.40 14.18 15.81
N VAL A 84 -8.13 14.92 14.98
CA VAL A 84 -8.80 14.40 13.78
C VAL A 84 -7.77 13.95 12.74
N ALA A 85 -6.72 14.76 12.50
CA ALA A 85 -5.63 14.39 11.60
C ALA A 85 -4.96 13.08 12.03
N LYS A 86 -4.67 12.93 13.32
CA LYS A 86 -4.11 11.69 13.89
C LYS A 86 -5.04 10.49 13.66
N SER A 87 -6.34 10.66 13.93
CA SER A 87 -7.32 9.60 13.70
C SER A 87 -7.41 9.22 12.21
N PHE A 88 -7.39 10.22 11.31
CA PHE A 88 -7.40 9.99 9.87
C PHE A 88 -6.18 9.19 9.41
N MET A 89 -4.97 9.49 9.92
CA MET A 89 -3.74 8.75 9.62
C MET A 89 -3.82 7.31 10.12
N LEU A 90 -4.29 7.08 11.35
CA LEU A 90 -4.43 5.74 11.93
C LEU A 90 -5.44 4.90 11.15
N TYR A 91 -6.58 5.48 10.78
CA TYR A 91 -7.56 4.82 9.93
C TYR A 91 -6.97 4.41 8.57
N ARG A 92 -6.22 5.31 7.94
CA ARG A 92 -5.52 5.06 6.68
C ARG A 92 -4.51 3.91 6.80
N GLN A 93 -3.74 3.87 7.90
CA GLN A 93 -2.79 2.81 8.16
C GLN A 93 -3.49 1.46 8.35
N ALA A 94 -4.53 1.39 9.19
CA ALA A 94 -5.30 0.17 9.42
C ALA A 94 -5.87 -0.40 8.11
N HIS A 95 -6.47 0.45 7.27
CA HIS A 95 -6.97 0.01 5.96
C HIS A 95 -5.87 -0.42 4.97
N THR A 96 -4.65 0.04 5.16
CA THR A 96 -3.52 -0.42 4.36
C THR A 96 -3.11 -1.83 4.80
N GLU A 97 -3.02 -2.07 6.11
CA GLU A 97 -2.72 -3.37 6.71
C GLU A 97 -3.80 -4.41 6.35
N ASP A 98 -5.09 -4.03 6.42
CA ASP A 98 -6.21 -4.89 6.02
C ASP A 98 -6.09 -5.32 4.55
N ARG A 99 -5.79 -4.38 3.64
CA ARG A 99 -5.62 -4.68 2.22
C ARG A 99 -4.43 -5.58 1.95
N GLU A 100 -3.31 -5.35 2.64
CA GLU A 100 -2.14 -6.23 2.53
C GLU A 100 -2.46 -7.65 3.00
N THR A 101 -3.25 -7.76 4.06
CA THR A 101 -3.70 -9.06 4.58
C THR A 101 -4.64 -9.75 3.59
N LEU A 102 -5.62 -9.02 3.05
CA LEU A 102 -6.55 -9.55 2.05
C LEU A 102 -5.82 -9.96 0.76
N SER A 103 -4.84 -9.18 0.31
CA SER A 103 -4.01 -9.52 -0.85
C SER A 103 -3.21 -10.81 -0.63
N LYS A 104 -2.68 -11.01 0.58
CA LYS A 104 -2.01 -12.27 0.95
C LYS A 104 -2.97 -13.45 0.97
N LEU A 105 -4.17 -13.27 1.54
CA LEU A 105 -5.20 -14.30 1.54
C LEU A 105 -5.66 -14.65 0.12
N GLN A 106 -5.82 -13.67 -0.75
CA GLN A 106 -6.15 -13.90 -2.16
C GLN A 106 -5.05 -14.69 -2.87
N PHE A 107 -3.78 -14.29 -2.68
CA PHE A 107 -2.64 -15.03 -3.21
C PHE A 107 -2.64 -16.50 -2.75
N LEU A 108 -2.99 -16.75 -1.48
CA LEU A 108 -3.09 -18.09 -0.92
C LEU A 108 -4.21 -18.90 -1.59
N SER A 109 -5.38 -18.28 -1.77
CA SER A 109 -6.52 -18.90 -2.46
C SER A 109 -6.15 -19.27 -3.89
N ASP A 110 -5.60 -18.31 -4.63
CA ASP A 110 -5.17 -18.48 -6.02
C ASP A 110 -4.09 -19.56 -6.15
N TYR A 111 -3.15 -19.60 -5.19
CA TYR A 111 -2.12 -20.62 -5.15
C TYR A 111 -2.71 -22.03 -4.93
N CYS A 112 -3.65 -22.17 -3.99
CA CYS A 112 -4.32 -23.45 -3.73
C CYS A 112 -5.16 -23.92 -4.92
N GLU A 113 -5.74 -22.98 -5.68
CA GLU A 113 -6.59 -23.27 -6.83
C GLU A 113 -5.81 -23.36 -8.15
N SER A 114 -4.54 -22.92 -8.16
CA SER A 114 -3.73 -22.90 -9.37
C SER A 114 -3.47 -24.31 -9.91
N VAL A 115 -3.61 -24.45 -11.20
CA VAL A 115 -3.28 -25.65 -11.96
C VAL A 115 -1.84 -25.54 -12.43
N ASN A 116 -1.07 -26.63 -12.40
CA ASN A 116 0.28 -26.64 -12.95
C ASN A 116 0.22 -26.36 -14.46
N ALA A 117 0.84 -25.28 -14.89
CA ALA A 117 0.81 -24.82 -16.27
C ALA A 117 1.45 -25.83 -17.26
N ALA A 118 2.39 -26.66 -16.80
CA ALA A 118 3.10 -27.64 -17.63
C ALA A 118 2.28 -28.93 -17.82
N THR A 119 1.48 -29.32 -16.83
CA THR A 119 0.76 -30.61 -16.85
C THR A 119 -0.76 -30.47 -16.89
N GLY A 120 -1.30 -29.26 -16.75
CA GLY A 120 -2.75 -29.04 -16.60
C GLY A 120 -3.33 -29.66 -15.32
N SER A 121 -2.49 -30.12 -14.41
CA SER A 121 -2.87 -30.80 -13.17
C SER A 121 -2.78 -29.86 -11.97
N LYS A 122 -3.63 -30.08 -10.98
CA LYS A 122 -3.54 -29.45 -9.65
C LYS A 122 -2.43 -30.05 -8.78
N TYR A 123 -1.68 -31.03 -9.31
CA TYR A 123 -0.58 -31.68 -8.61
C TYR A 123 0.71 -30.86 -8.72
N ASP A 124 1.48 -30.85 -7.67
CA ASP A 124 2.84 -30.28 -7.68
C ASP A 124 3.77 -31.17 -8.52
N ALA A 125 4.52 -30.57 -9.44
CA ALA A 125 5.44 -31.31 -10.32
C ALA A 125 6.58 -32.02 -9.57
N ASN A 126 6.88 -31.61 -8.34
CA ASN A 126 7.97 -32.14 -7.52
C ASN A 126 7.54 -33.07 -6.38
N ALA A 127 6.24 -33.34 -6.24
CA ALA A 127 5.75 -34.15 -5.14
C ALA A 127 4.74 -35.17 -5.60
N ASN A 128 4.86 -36.38 -5.06
CA ASN A 128 3.79 -37.38 -5.03
C ASN A 128 2.58 -36.94 -4.20
N VAL A 129 2.27 -35.63 -4.22
CA VAL A 129 1.22 -35.00 -3.41
C VAL A 129 0.11 -34.52 -4.33
N GLU A 130 -1.06 -35.07 -4.14
CA GLU A 130 -2.25 -34.81 -4.94
C GLU A 130 -2.79 -33.38 -4.86
N HIS A 131 -2.43 -32.63 -3.84
CA HIS A 131 -2.83 -31.23 -3.65
C HIS A 131 -1.66 -30.42 -3.07
N LYS A 132 -1.53 -29.17 -3.49
CA LYS A 132 -0.70 -28.19 -2.77
C LYS A 132 -1.24 -28.08 -1.35
N ASN A 133 -0.56 -28.73 -0.42
CA ASN A 133 -1.04 -28.82 0.94
C ASN A 133 -0.72 -27.55 1.74
N ILE A 134 -1.43 -27.36 2.84
CA ILE A 134 -1.22 -26.22 3.76
C ILE A 134 0.22 -26.15 4.26
N ALA A 135 0.93 -27.27 4.38
CA ALA A 135 2.35 -27.28 4.81
C ALA A 135 3.28 -26.65 3.78
N THR A 136 3.08 -26.92 2.49
CA THR A 136 3.80 -26.23 1.40
C THR A 136 3.49 -24.74 1.41
N LEU A 137 2.24 -24.39 1.60
CA LEU A 137 1.77 -23.03 1.69
C LEU A 137 2.38 -22.27 2.87
N ILE A 138 2.38 -22.86 4.07
CA ILE A 138 3.03 -22.32 5.28
C ILE A 138 4.53 -22.14 5.05
N GLY A 139 5.17 -23.02 4.27
CA GLY A 139 6.56 -22.90 3.87
C GLY A 139 6.83 -21.75 2.91
N GLU A 140 5.93 -21.47 1.98
CA GLU A 140 6.11 -20.40 0.97
C GLU A 140 5.83 -18.98 1.51
N LEU A 141 4.87 -18.84 2.43
CA LEU A 141 4.50 -17.56 3.03
C LEU A 141 5.65 -16.82 3.73
N PRO A 142 6.45 -17.50 4.59
CA PRO A 142 7.60 -16.86 5.23
C PRO A 142 8.69 -16.47 4.25
N LYS A 143 8.87 -17.19 3.13
CA LYS A 143 9.96 -16.97 2.18
C LYS A 143 10.01 -15.54 1.67
N SER A 144 8.89 -14.96 1.26
CA SER A 144 8.83 -13.57 0.79
C SER A 144 9.22 -12.57 1.87
N ASN A 145 8.85 -12.83 3.12
CA ASN A 145 9.23 -12.00 4.26
C ASN A 145 10.71 -12.14 4.58
N PHE A 146 11.26 -13.35 4.51
CA PHE A 146 12.69 -13.61 4.72
C PHE A 146 13.54 -12.97 3.62
N ILE A 147 13.14 -13.06 2.36
CA ILE A 147 13.81 -12.38 1.25
C ILE A 147 13.86 -10.88 1.49
N ARG A 148 12.72 -10.27 1.84
CA ARG A 148 12.64 -8.83 2.11
C ARG A 148 13.50 -8.42 3.31
N LEU A 149 13.47 -9.19 4.39
CA LEU A 149 14.31 -8.96 5.57
C LEU A 149 15.79 -9.08 5.23
N ASN A 150 16.19 -10.13 4.52
CA ASN A 150 17.55 -10.35 4.07
C ASN A 150 18.09 -9.20 3.21
N ARG A 151 17.32 -8.77 2.23
CA ARG A 151 17.68 -7.64 1.37
C ARG A 151 17.89 -6.38 2.19
N ARG A 152 16.99 -6.11 3.14
CA ARG A 152 17.11 -4.94 4.02
C ARG A 152 18.33 -5.01 4.92
N LEU A 153 18.58 -6.15 5.55
CA LEU A 153 19.77 -6.36 6.40
C LEU A 153 21.06 -6.18 5.62
N LEU A 154 21.19 -6.79 4.43
CA LEU A 154 22.36 -6.63 3.58
C LEU A 154 22.54 -5.19 3.12
N THR A 155 21.49 -4.52 2.72
CA THR A 155 21.55 -3.10 2.34
C THR A 155 22.07 -2.25 3.51
N ASP A 156 21.56 -2.48 4.72
CA ASP A 156 22.01 -1.76 5.91
C ASP A 156 23.47 -2.06 6.28
N LEU A 157 23.90 -3.31 6.13
CA LEU A 157 25.30 -3.71 6.36
C LEU A 157 26.25 -3.06 5.35
N ILE A 158 25.89 -3.08 4.06
CA ILE A 158 26.66 -2.43 3.00
C ILE A 158 26.73 -0.92 3.26
N LYS A 159 25.61 -0.31 3.61
CA LYS A 159 25.55 1.12 3.93
C LYS A 159 26.48 1.50 5.09
N ARG A 160 26.51 0.70 6.15
CA ARG A 160 27.36 0.94 7.33
C ARG A 160 28.83 0.76 7.01
N ARG A 161 29.18 -0.24 6.19
CA ARG A 161 30.57 -0.61 5.93
C ARG A 161 31.20 0.15 4.75
N TYR A 162 30.40 0.45 3.73
CA TYR A 162 30.89 0.95 2.46
C TYR A 162 30.22 2.26 1.99
N GLY A 163 29.22 2.76 2.74
CA GLY A 163 28.54 3.99 2.44
C GLY A 163 27.21 3.81 1.69
N LYS A 164 26.48 4.93 1.61
CA LYS A 164 25.12 4.96 1.06
C LYS A 164 25.07 4.71 -0.45
N GLU A 165 26.06 5.20 -1.16
CA GLU A 165 26.14 5.12 -2.63
C GLU A 165 26.25 3.66 -3.09
N LEU A 166 27.15 2.89 -2.51
CA LEU A 166 27.30 1.47 -2.81
C LEU A 166 26.07 0.65 -2.39
N ALA A 167 25.42 1.01 -1.30
CA ALA A 167 24.17 0.37 -0.89
C ALA A 167 23.05 0.59 -1.91
N ASN A 168 22.91 1.80 -2.45
CA ASN A 168 21.93 2.11 -3.50
C ASN A 168 22.24 1.35 -4.80
N GLU A 169 23.52 1.33 -5.21
CA GLU A 169 23.97 0.56 -6.38
C GLU A 169 23.68 -0.93 -6.23
N TYR A 170 23.89 -1.49 -5.04
CA TYR A 170 23.54 -2.88 -4.74
C TYR A 170 22.05 -3.15 -4.94
N VAL A 171 21.18 -2.29 -4.38
CA VAL A 171 19.72 -2.43 -4.51
C VAL A 171 19.29 -2.33 -5.97
N GLU A 172 19.85 -1.37 -6.72
CA GLU A 172 19.56 -1.18 -8.14
C GLU A 172 19.95 -2.41 -8.96
N LYS A 173 21.17 -2.90 -8.80
CA LYS A 173 21.67 -4.10 -9.49
C LYS A 173 20.86 -5.35 -9.15
N LEU A 174 20.44 -5.49 -7.89
CA LEU A 174 19.60 -6.61 -7.46
C LEU A 174 18.19 -6.52 -8.06
N THR A 175 17.62 -5.32 -8.14
CA THR A 175 16.28 -5.07 -8.69
C THR A 175 16.23 -5.32 -10.19
N HIS A 176 17.28 -4.96 -10.92
CA HIS A 176 17.41 -5.18 -12.37
C HIS A 176 18.04 -6.51 -12.75
N HIS A 177 18.21 -7.44 -11.80
CA HIS A 177 18.78 -8.77 -12.01
C HIS A 177 20.20 -8.80 -12.59
N PHE A 178 20.98 -7.72 -12.40
CA PHE A 178 22.41 -7.71 -12.77
C PHE A 178 23.28 -8.51 -11.79
N ILE A 179 22.84 -8.62 -10.54
CA ILE A 179 23.39 -9.51 -9.55
C ILE A 179 22.31 -10.44 -9.03
N TYR A 180 22.69 -11.65 -8.73
CA TYR A 180 21.80 -12.68 -8.23
C TYR A 180 22.36 -13.25 -6.94
N LYS A 181 21.52 -13.37 -5.92
CA LYS A 181 21.84 -14.04 -4.67
C LYS A 181 21.16 -15.39 -4.65
N ASN A 182 21.97 -16.45 -4.54
CA ASN A 182 21.45 -17.80 -4.38
C ASN A 182 20.80 -17.97 -3.01
N ASP A 183 19.68 -18.65 -2.96
CA ASP A 183 18.94 -18.97 -1.72
C ASP A 183 18.70 -17.79 -0.78
N GLU A 184 18.02 -16.75 -1.29
CA GLU A 184 17.64 -15.58 -0.49
C GLU A 184 16.70 -15.91 0.69
N THR A 185 16.17 -17.14 0.75
CA THR A 185 15.26 -17.59 1.80
C THR A 185 15.98 -18.11 3.04
N SER A 186 17.26 -18.42 2.92
CA SER A 186 18.08 -18.93 4.02
C SER A 186 18.93 -17.84 4.64
N LEU A 187 18.81 -17.66 5.97
CA LEU A 187 19.70 -16.81 6.77
C LEU A 187 20.97 -17.56 7.21
N ALA A 188 21.01 -18.88 7.04
CA ALA A 188 22.04 -19.73 7.58
C ALA A 188 23.34 -19.82 6.74
N ASN A 189 23.36 -19.22 5.56
CA ASN A 189 24.48 -19.28 4.62
C ASN A 189 25.36 -18.01 4.62
N TYR A 190 25.52 -17.39 5.79
CA TYR A 190 26.39 -16.21 5.97
C TYR A 190 27.45 -16.45 7.05
#